data_de5619bff3a5ece86263681c764bc881
#
_entry.id   de5619bff3a5ece86263681c764bc881
#
_cell.length_a   1.000
_cell.length_b   1.000
_cell.length_c   1.000
_cell.angle_alpha   90.00
_cell.angle_beta   90.00
_cell.angle_gamma   90.00
#
_symmetry.space_group_name_H-M   'P 1'
#
loop_
_entity.id
_entity.type
_entity.pdbx_description
1 polymer ?
#
loop_
_entity_poly.entity_id
_entity_poly.type
_entity_poly.pdbx_seq_one_letter_code
_entity_poly.pdbx_strand_id
1 'polypeptide(L)'
;MAYDLDRFTSRRSAVHATGGMVATSQPLAAQAGLSILRDGGNAFDAAVATAAALNVVEPTSTGLGGDVFALYRTADGEVGSMRACGGAPAEATIENVSQSVREHDDAESWYPEARGYAVDGGDENEDLEMPFLGPHAVTVPGTARGWETTVEELGTLSLADVLEPAIRYAIDGYPVSEVISYYWQGAPRLFTDDHAREAYLFEEEPPDPGQVVTLERLGESMQKIADEGADIVYEGEIGEAIAAEIQDQGGFMTLEDLAAFEPEFLEPVSTTYNGTEVFELPPNNQGLIALEALNIAEEIGAGDHPYDSPERVHAFAEAMKLAFVDGHHYITDPEYETVPPLASKAFARERAAAIGDTPIQDPEVGVPTNAAEDADTVLLTVGDSEGNLVSYINSRFAGFGSGIVAGDTGIALQNRGASFSLTPDHPNSLEPGKRPFHTLVPAIAKFDEDDWAAFGVMGGYMQPQGHLQVISNLVDYGMGEQEALDAPRWRYREDGTLGVEERLPAQTGLVRKGHDVRILQPSLFGGAQLVRRTDDVLTGATEPRKDGQAVGF
;
A
#
# COMPACT_ATOMS: atom_id res chain seq x y z
N MET A 1 -30.87 11.38 0.59
CA MET A 1 -29.99 12.58 0.44
C MET A 1 -30.11 13.12 -0.98
N ALA A 2 -30.06 14.44 -1.18
CA ALA A 2 -29.98 15.02 -2.53
C ALA A 2 -28.52 14.87 -2.99
N TYR A 3 -28.31 14.10 -4.06
CA TYR A 3 -26.99 13.88 -4.64
C TYR A 3 -26.56 15.12 -5.43
N ASP A 4 -25.43 15.74 -5.08
CA ASP A 4 -24.88 16.89 -5.79
C ASP A 4 -23.86 16.43 -6.83
N LEU A 5 -24.34 16.18 -8.04
CA LEU A 5 -23.51 15.76 -9.16
C LEU A 5 -22.54 16.83 -9.70
N ASP A 6 -22.71 18.09 -9.29
CA ASP A 6 -21.88 19.20 -9.76
C ASP A 6 -20.70 19.47 -8.84
N ARG A 7 -20.71 18.91 -7.62
CA ARG A 7 -19.67 19.15 -6.61
C ARG A 7 -18.31 18.57 -6.99
N PHE A 8 -18.30 17.37 -7.60
CA PHE A 8 -17.09 16.67 -8.00
C PHE A 8 -17.06 16.37 -9.50
N THR A 9 -15.86 16.23 -10.07
CA THR A 9 -15.69 16.06 -11.52
C THR A 9 -16.01 14.66 -12.03
N SER A 10 -15.93 13.62 -11.17
CA SER A 10 -16.05 12.23 -11.59
C SER A 10 -17.45 11.90 -12.13
N ARG A 11 -18.52 12.27 -11.47
CA ARG A 11 -19.91 11.93 -11.85
C ARG A 11 -20.16 10.42 -12.04
N ARG A 12 -19.33 9.59 -11.42
CA ARG A 12 -19.47 8.14 -11.41
C ARG A 12 -20.47 7.76 -10.31
N SER A 13 -21.39 6.85 -10.59
CA SER A 13 -22.25 6.26 -9.55
C SER A 13 -21.55 5.09 -8.90
N ALA A 14 -21.86 4.83 -7.63
CA ALA A 14 -21.56 3.56 -7.01
C ALA A 14 -22.26 2.41 -7.75
N VAL A 15 -21.65 1.22 -7.72
CA VAL A 15 -22.20 -0.01 -8.30
C VAL A 15 -22.88 -0.81 -7.20
N HIS A 16 -24.10 -1.32 -7.46
CA HIS A 16 -24.82 -2.15 -6.51
C HIS A 16 -24.97 -3.56 -7.04
N ALA A 17 -24.82 -4.57 -6.18
CA ALA A 17 -24.92 -5.99 -6.51
C ALA A 17 -25.41 -6.80 -5.29
N THR A 18 -25.81 -8.06 -5.51
CA THR A 18 -26.21 -8.98 -4.45
C THR A 18 -25.48 -10.32 -4.51
N GLY A 19 -24.84 -10.64 -5.65
CA GLY A 19 -24.09 -11.89 -5.83
C GLY A 19 -22.63 -11.79 -5.45
N GLY A 20 -21.99 -10.66 -5.77
CA GLY A 20 -20.60 -10.40 -5.46
C GLY A 20 -20.15 -9.05 -6.01
N MET A 21 -19.10 -8.48 -5.44
CA MET A 21 -18.55 -7.17 -5.79
C MET A 21 -17.04 -7.19 -5.70
N VAL A 22 -16.37 -6.61 -6.70
CA VAL A 22 -14.93 -6.35 -6.71
C VAL A 22 -14.71 -4.89 -7.06
N ALA A 23 -13.87 -4.16 -6.29
CA ALA A 23 -13.42 -2.82 -6.62
C ALA A 23 -11.89 -2.75 -6.53
N THR A 24 -11.24 -2.28 -7.61
CA THR A 24 -9.76 -2.20 -7.68
C THR A 24 -9.32 -1.14 -8.69
N SER A 25 -7.99 -0.89 -8.75
CA SER A 25 -7.37 0.15 -9.57
C SER A 25 -7.33 -0.14 -11.08
N GLN A 26 -7.64 -1.40 -11.52
CA GLN A 26 -7.51 -1.82 -12.91
C GLN A 26 -8.72 -2.65 -13.38
N PRO A 27 -9.34 -2.30 -14.55
CA PRO A 27 -10.53 -2.99 -15.02
C PRO A 27 -10.33 -4.48 -15.31
N LEU A 28 -9.18 -4.89 -15.86
CA LEU A 28 -8.88 -6.29 -16.15
C LEU A 28 -8.77 -7.13 -14.87
N ALA A 29 -8.16 -6.57 -13.85
CA ALA A 29 -8.07 -7.22 -12.54
C ALA A 29 -9.43 -7.32 -11.85
N ALA A 30 -10.26 -6.27 -11.93
CA ALA A 30 -11.63 -6.34 -11.42
C ALA A 30 -12.45 -7.48 -12.09
N GLN A 31 -12.27 -7.67 -13.40
CA GLN A 31 -12.92 -8.75 -14.14
C GLN A 31 -12.38 -10.14 -13.77
N ALA A 32 -11.07 -10.26 -13.50
CA ALA A 32 -10.47 -11.51 -13.01
C ALA A 32 -11.14 -11.97 -11.70
N GLY A 33 -11.18 -11.09 -10.68
CA GLY A 33 -11.85 -11.41 -9.43
C GLY A 33 -13.35 -11.68 -9.58
N LEU A 34 -14.05 -10.91 -10.43
CA LEU A 34 -15.46 -11.14 -10.70
C LEU A 34 -15.72 -12.50 -11.38
N SER A 35 -14.83 -12.97 -12.25
CA SER A 35 -14.97 -14.31 -12.85
C SER A 35 -14.86 -15.40 -11.80
N ILE A 36 -13.94 -15.30 -10.88
CA ILE A 36 -13.78 -16.23 -9.76
C ILE A 36 -15.05 -16.29 -8.89
N LEU A 37 -15.62 -15.13 -8.52
CA LEU A 37 -16.90 -15.11 -7.78
C LEU A 37 -18.04 -15.80 -8.54
N ARG A 38 -18.13 -15.60 -9.87
CA ARG A 38 -19.16 -16.22 -10.73
C ARG A 38 -18.96 -17.72 -10.91
N ASP A 39 -17.72 -18.18 -10.88
CA ASP A 39 -17.37 -19.59 -11.03
C ASP A 39 -17.47 -20.36 -9.70
N GLY A 40 -17.88 -19.69 -8.61
CA GLY A 40 -18.23 -20.29 -7.32
C GLY A 40 -17.16 -20.14 -6.24
N GLY A 41 -16.10 -19.36 -6.49
CA GLY A 41 -15.15 -18.93 -5.47
C GLY A 41 -15.76 -17.91 -4.51
N ASN A 42 -15.21 -17.79 -3.33
CA ASN A 42 -15.61 -16.80 -2.33
C ASN A 42 -14.80 -15.47 -2.46
N ALA A 43 -15.03 -14.54 -1.54
CA ALA A 43 -14.34 -13.24 -1.55
C ALA A 43 -12.81 -13.35 -1.43
N PHE A 44 -12.30 -14.35 -0.75
CA PHE A 44 -10.86 -14.58 -0.57
C PHE A 44 -10.20 -15.11 -1.85
N ASP A 45 -10.82 -16.08 -2.52
CA ASP A 45 -10.39 -16.56 -3.84
C ASP A 45 -10.33 -15.42 -4.85
N ALA A 46 -11.39 -14.59 -4.88
CA ALA A 46 -11.47 -13.44 -5.77
C ALA A 46 -10.47 -12.33 -5.43
N ALA A 47 -10.13 -12.15 -4.15
CA ALA A 47 -9.11 -11.20 -3.73
C ALA A 47 -7.72 -11.61 -4.25
N VAL A 48 -7.35 -12.88 -4.10
CA VAL A 48 -6.07 -13.39 -4.62
C VAL A 48 -6.03 -13.32 -6.15
N ALA A 49 -7.10 -13.73 -6.86
CA ALA A 49 -7.17 -13.64 -8.32
C ALA A 49 -7.03 -12.19 -8.83
N THR A 50 -7.67 -11.24 -8.13
CA THR A 50 -7.55 -9.81 -8.45
C THR A 50 -6.13 -9.31 -8.20
N ALA A 51 -5.49 -9.67 -7.06
CA ALA A 51 -4.13 -9.31 -6.73
C ALA A 51 -3.13 -9.89 -7.74
N ALA A 52 -3.27 -11.16 -8.10
CA ALA A 52 -2.45 -11.81 -9.12
C ALA A 52 -2.58 -11.14 -10.49
N ALA A 53 -3.81 -10.82 -10.91
CA ALA A 53 -4.03 -10.09 -12.15
C ALA A 53 -3.41 -8.68 -12.11
N LEU A 54 -3.49 -7.96 -10.97
CA LEU A 54 -2.81 -6.66 -10.78
C LEU A 54 -1.30 -6.76 -10.91
N ASN A 55 -0.68 -7.85 -10.45
CA ASN A 55 0.76 -8.07 -10.62
C ASN A 55 1.18 -8.12 -12.10
N VAL A 56 0.25 -8.45 -13.00
CA VAL A 56 0.46 -8.47 -14.45
C VAL A 56 0.06 -7.14 -15.09
N VAL A 57 -1.16 -6.64 -14.81
CA VAL A 57 -1.72 -5.50 -15.55
C VAL A 57 -1.37 -4.13 -14.95
N GLU A 58 -0.85 -4.10 -13.72
CA GLU A 58 -0.30 -2.93 -13.03
C GLU A 58 1.08 -3.23 -12.41
N PRO A 59 2.06 -3.73 -13.21
CA PRO A 59 3.35 -4.18 -12.70
C PRO A 59 4.24 -3.03 -12.23
N THR A 60 3.81 -1.79 -12.44
CA THR A 60 4.46 -0.58 -11.92
C THR A 60 4.24 -0.38 -10.41
N SER A 61 3.25 -1.04 -9.81
CA SER A 61 2.83 -0.76 -8.42
C SER A 61 2.92 -1.98 -7.50
N THR A 62 2.90 -3.19 -8.07
CA THR A 62 2.85 -4.44 -7.32
C THR A 62 3.58 -5.59 -8.05
N GLY A 63 3.81 -6.73 -7.38
CA GLY A 63 4.46 -7.90 -7.97
C GLY A 63 4.70 -9.04 -6.98
N LEU A 64 5.02 -10.23 -7.51
CA LEU A 64 5.37 -11.43 -6.74
C LEU A 64 6.56 -11.21 -5.79
N GLY A 65 7.49 -10.33 -6.17
CA GLY A 65 8.62 -9.97 -5.32
C GLY A 65 8.31 -8.92 -4.25
N GLY A 66 7.04 -8.72 -3.91
CA GLY A 66 6.55 -7.79 -2.89
C GLY A 66 5.88 -8.48 -1.70
N ASP A 67 5.09 -7.71 -0.97
CA ASP A 67 4.36 -8.13 0.22
C ASP A 67 2.85 -8.02 0.03
N VAL A 68 2.09 -8.75 0.86
CA VAL A 68 0.63 -8.69 0.85
C VAL A 68 0.07 -8.68 2.26
N PHE A 69 -0.94 -7.81 2.49
CA PHE A 69 -1.68 -7.75 3.75
C PHE A 69 -3.18 -7.83 3.46
N ALA A 70 -3.90 -8.48 4.35
CA ALA A 70 -5.35 -8.57 4.32
C ALA A 70 -5.96 -8.15 5.65
N LEU A 71 -7.07 -7.43 5.58
CA LEU A 71 -8.00 -7.25 6.68
C LEU A 71 -9.39 -7.65 6.19
N TYR A 72 -10.08 -8.49 6.94
CA TYR A 72 -11.29 -9.12 6.45
C TYR A 72 -12.34 -9.31 7.54
N ARG A 73 -13.58 -9.46 7.10
CA ARG A 73 -14.71 -9.94 7.88
C ARG A 73 -15.24 -11.21 7.21
N THR A 74 -15.37 -12.28 8.00
CA THR A 74 -15.93 -13.55 7.53
C THR A 74 -17.47 -13.53 7.55
N ALA A 75 -18.10 -14.49 6.89
CA ALA A 75 -19.56 -14.63 6.82
C ALA A 75 -20.23 -14.78 8.20
N ASP A 76 -19.55 -15.37 9.18
CA ASP A 76 -20.01 -15.52 10.57
C ASP A 76 -19.74 -14.30 11.45
N GLY A 77 -19.14 -13.24 10.89
CA GLY A 77 -18.93 -11.95 11.52
C GLY A 77 -17.62 -11.75 12.26
N GLU A 78 -16.69 -12.68 12.16
CA GLU A 78 -15.35 -12.54 12.71
C GLU A 78 -14.53 -11.55 11.88
N VAL A 79 -13.79 -10.64 12.54
CA VAL A 79 -12.84 -9.75 11.90
C VAL A 79 -11.44 -10.28 12.14
N GLY A 80 -10.71 -10.56 11.06
CA GLY A 80 -9.36 -11.09 11.10
C GLY A 80 -8.41 -10.30 10.22
N SER A 81 -7.12 -10.55 10.39
CA SER A 81 -6.09 -9.97 9.54
C SER A 81 -4.98 -10.95 9.22
N MET A 82 -4.32 -10.77 8.08
CA MET A 82 -3.14 -11.50 7.66
C MET A 82 -2.05 -10.54 7.23
N ARG A 83 -0.82 -10.84 7.67
CA ARG A 83 0.40 -10.15 7.27
C ARG A 83 1.34 -11.14 6.60
N ALA A 84 1.70 -10.87 5.35
CA ALA A 84 2.72 -11.60 4.63
C ALA A 84 3.79 -10.63 4.14
N CYS A 85 4.77 -10.36 5.00
CA CYS A 85 5.98 -9.60 4.73
C CYS A 85 7.14 -10.21 5.53
N GLY A 86 8.25 -10.46 4.85
CA GLY A 86 9.42 -11.00 5.50
C GLY A 86 10.36 -9.92 6.05
N GLY A 87 11.35 -10.38 6.80
CA GLY A 87 12.35 -9.53 7.43
C GLY A 87 13.58 -9.28 6.57
N ALA A 88 14.52 -8.54 7.14
CA ALA A 88 15.85 -8.36 6.58
C ALA A 88 16.61 -9.70 6.57
N PRO A 89 17.50 -9.96 5.57
CA PRO A 89 18.35 -11.14 5.55
C PRO A 89 19.20 -11.27 6.82
N ALA A 90 19.58 -12.51 7.19
CA ALA A 90 20.34 -12.81 8.41
C ALA A 90 21.70 -12.11 8.49
N GLU A 91 22.35 -11.85 7.36
CA GLU A 91 23.63 -11.14 7.29
C GLU A 91 23.48 -9.62 7.10
N ALA A 92 22.25 -9.09 6.98
CA ALA A 92 21.97 -7.67 6.80
C ALA A 92 22.00 -6.94 8.15
N THR A 93 23.20 -6.60 8.61
CA THR A 93 23.45 -5.76 9.80
C THR A 93 23.75 -4.33 9.37
N ILE A 94 23.59 -3.35 10.29
CA ILE A 94 24.01 -1.95 10.06
C ILE A 94 25.46 -1.90 9.58
N GLU A 95 26.36 -2.66 10.22
CA GLU A 95 27.79 -2.69 9.88
C GLU A 95 28.02 -3.22 8.45
N ASN A 96 27.44 -4.39 8.11
CA ASN A 96 27.62 -5.04 6.81
C ASN A 96 27.04 -4.19 5.67
N VAL A 97 25.82 -3.67 5.82
CA VAL A 97 25.18 -2.82 4.83
C VAL A 97 25.96 -1.52 4.65
N SER A 98 26.35 -0.85 5.75
CA SER A 98 27.14 0.39 5.69
C SER A 98 28.51 0.19 5.05
N GLN A 99 29.15 -0.95 5.30
CA GLN A 99 30.42 -1.30 4.66
C GLN A 99 30.24 -1.56 3.17
N SER A 100 29.26 -2.39 2.80
CA SER A 100 28.97 -2.71 1.40
C SER A 100 28.66 -1.44 0.58
N VAL A 101 27.82 -0.54 1.10
CA VAL A 101 27.48 0.73 0.43
C VAL A 101 28.72 1.61 0.23
N ARG A 102 29.63 1.68 1.20
CA ARG A 102 30.87 2.48 1.07
C ARG A 102 31.91 1.89 0.10
N GLU A 103 31.88 0.59 -0.09
CA GLU A 103 32.86 -0.14 -0.92
C GLU A 103 32.38 -0.37 -2.35
N HIS A 104 31.09 -0.16 -2.63
CA HIS A 104 30.51 -0.41 -3.95
C HIS A 104 30.72 0.79 -4.88
N ASP A 105 31.37 0.57 -6.03
CA ASP A 105 31.74 1.63 -6.98
C ASP A 105 30.51 2.39 -7.54
N ASP A 106 29.36 1.74 -7.67
CA ASP A 106 28.12 2.28 -8.21
C ASP A 106 27.03 2.56 -7.15
N ALA A 107 27.42 2.61 -5.84
CA ALA A 107 26.45 2.80 -4.75
C ALA A 107 25.62 4.09 -4.88
N GLU A 108 26.14 5.13 -5.55
CA GLU A 108 25.38 6.36 -5.82
C GLU A 108 24.11 6.08 -6.66
N SER A 109 24.11 5.04 -7.52
CA SER A 109 22.94 4.65 -8.31
C SER A 109 21.80 4.08 -7.45
N TRP A 110 22.09 3.65 -6.23
CA TRP A 110 21.09 3.16 -5.27
C TRP A 110 20.30 4.30 -4.58
N TYR A 111 20.69 5.56 -4.82
CA TYR A 111 20.08 6.77 -4.26
C TYR A 111 19.64 7.73 -5.38
N PRO A 112 18.47 7.49 -6.01
CA PRO A 112 18.05 8.30 -7.16
C PRO A 112 17.70 9.75 -6.74
N GLU A 113 18.45 10.73 -7.25
CA GLU A 113 18.26 12.17 -6.99
C GLU A 113 16.82 12.66 -7.30
N ALA A 114 16.15 12.01 -8.27
CA ALA A 114 14.81 12.40 -8.72
C ALA A 114 13.71 12.21 -7.66
N ARG A 115 14.03 11.59 -6.52
CA ARG A 115 13.07 11.27 -5.45
C ARG A 115 13.35 12.01 -4.14
N GLY A 116 14.17 13.07 -4.18
CA GLY A 116 14.49 13.87 -2.99
C GLY A 116 15.48 13.20 -2.02
N TYR A 117 16.06 12.07 -2.40
CA TYR A 117 17.17 11.46 -1.68
C TYR A 117 18.45 12.19 -2.06
N ALA A 118 18.74 13.30 -1.40
CA ALA A 118 20.07 13.88 -1.46
C ALA A 118 20.96 13.03 -0.53
N VAL A 119 21.86 12.26 -1.12
CA VAL A 119 23.12 11.98 -0.44
C VAL A 119 23.83 13.32 -0.42
N ASP A 120 23.56 14.11 0.61
CA ASP A 120 24.39 15.29 0.84
C ASP A 120 25.80 14.76 1.10
N GLY A 121 26.74 15.07 0.24
CA GLY A 121 28.13 14.67 0.37
C GLY A 121 28.80 15.36 1.57
N GLY A 122 28.14 15.27 2.72
CA GLY A 122 28.60 15.68 4.02
C GLY A 122 29.78 14.84 4.49
N ASP A 123 30.55 15.40 5.38
CA ASP A 123 31.77 14.84 6.02
C ASP A 123 31.67 13.31 6.24
N GLU A 124 32.78 12.60 6.14
CA GLU A 124 32.98 11.16 6.31
C GLU A 124 32.36 10.52 7.59
N ASN A 125 31.58 11.27 8.39
CA ASN A 125 30.92 10.88 9.64
C ASN A 125 29.45 11.23 9.72
N GLU A 126 28.77 11.65 8.64
CA GLU A 126 27.32 11.84 8.65
C GLU A 126 26.59 10.51 8.41
N ASP A 127 25.43 10.36 9.05
CA ASP A 127 24.64 9.13 9.11
C ASP A 127 24.28 8.64 7.70
N LEU A 128 24.78 7.47 7.33
CA LEU A 128 24.43 6.81 6.08
C LEU A 128 22.96 6.38 6.15
N GLU A 129 22.22 6.62 5.07
CA GLU A 129 20.84 6.17 4.94
C GLU A 129 20.75 4.79 4.28
N MET A 130 19.62 4.07 4.49
CA MET A 130 19.37 2.84 3.75
C MET A 130 19.23 3.15 2.25
N PRO A 131 19.88 2.36 1.38
CA PRO A 131 19.68 2.46 -0.06
C PRO A 131 18.22 2.33 -0.43
N PHE A 132 17.76 3.13 -1.39
CA PHE A 132 16.40 3.05 -1.90
C PHE A 132 16.26 2.02 -3.04
N LEU A 133 17.31 1.84 -3.83
CA LEU A 133 17.42 0.86 -4.90
C LEU A 133 18.52 -0.16 -4.57
N GLY A 134 18.61 -1.20 -5.38
CA GLY A 134 19.66 -2.21 -5.26
C GLY A 134 19.37 -3.29 -4.21
N PRO A 135 20.35 -4.17 -3.96
CA PRO A 135 20.14 -5.43 -3.25
C PRO A 135 19.86 -5.27 -1.75
N HIS A 136 20.35 -4.19 -1.13
CA HIS A 136 20.18 -3.94 0.32
C HIS A 136 18.76 -3.46 0.66
N ALA A 137 18.03 -2.91 -0.31
CA ALA A 137 16.64 -2.50 -0.14
C ALA A 137 15.65 -3.69 -0.15
N VAL A 138 16.11 -4.90 -0.52
CA VAL A 138 15.24 -6.07 -0.65
C VAL A 138 15.12 -6.79 0.69
N THR A 139 13.87 -6.97 1.16
CA THR A 139 13.51 -7.88 2.25
C THR A 139 12.88 -9.15 1.68
N VAL A 140 12.73 -10.21 2.48
CA VAL A 140 12.11 -11.46 2.04
C VAL A 140 10.70 -11.17 1.54
N PRO A 141 10.37 -11.45 0.25
CA PRO A 141 9.06 -11.17 -0.31
C PRO A 141 7.99 -12.10 0.24
N GLY A 142 6.81 -11.55 0.58
CA GLY A 142 5.72 -12.30 1.21
C GLY A 142 4.60 -12.72 0.27
N THR A 143 4.56 -12.21 -0.97
CA THR A 143 3.36 -12.29 -1.83
C THR A 143 2.95 -13.74 -2.15
N ALA A 144 3.84 -14.58 -2.63
CA ALA A 144 3.47 -15.93 -3.11
C ALA A 144 2.91 -16.81 -1.98
N ARG A 145 3.59 -16.87 -0.84
CA ARG A 145 3.12 -17.60 0.35
C ARG A 145 1.84 -16.98 0.93
N GLY A 146 1.73 -15.64 0.91
CA GLY A 146 0.53 -14.95 1.35
C GLY A 146 -0.71 -15.28 0.50
N TRP A 147 -0.56 -15.43 -0.82
CA TRP A 147 -1.64 -15.87 -1.70
C TRP A 147 -2.05 -17.32 -1.41
N GLU A 148 -1.08 -18.25 -1.35
CA GLU A 148 -1.33 -19.65 -1.03
C GLU A 148 -2.06 -19.79 0.30
N THR A 149 -1.53 -19.18 1.36
CA THR A 149 -2.13 -19.21 2.71
C THR A 149 -3.54 -18.62 2.72
N THR A 150 -3.78 -17.51 1.97
CA THR A 150 -5.13 -16.93 1.88
C THR A 150 -6.12 -17.93 1.26
N VAL A 151 -5.73 -18.59 0.16
CA VAL A 151 -6.59 -19.56 -0.54
C VAL A 151 -6.79 -20.83 0.30
N GLU A 152 -5.75 -21.35 0.94
CA GLU A 152 -5.82 -22.57 1.74
C GLU A 152 -6.65 -22.43 3.01
N GLU A 153 -6.50 -21.31 3.73
CA GLU A 153 -7.15 -21.11 5.04
C GLU A 153 -8.55 -20.47 4.92
N LEU A 154 -8.78 -19.63 3.90
CA LEU A 154 -9.99 -18.82 3.78
C LEU A 154 -10.74 -19.03 2.46
N GLY A 155 -10.09 -19.55 1.43
CA GLY A 155 -10.66 -19.79 0.11
C GLY A 155 -11.45 -21.10 0.00
N THR A 156 -11.97 -21.35 -1.18
CA THR A 156 -12.75 -22.55 -1.53
C THR A 156 -12.26 -23.23 -2.80
N LEU A 157 -11.42 -22.54 -3.58
CA LEU A 157 -10.84 -23.02 -4.83
C LEU A 157 -9.38 -23.47 -4.66
N SER A 158 -8.79 -24.03 -5.69
CA SER A 158 -7.36 -24.29 -5.71
C SER A 158 -6.57 -23.04 -6.10
N LEU A 159 -5.30 -22.94 -5.66
CA LEU A 159 -4.42 -21.83 -6.07
C LEU A 159 -4.29 -21.76 -7.59
N ALA A 160 -4.27 -22.91 -8.29
CA ALA A 160 -4.21 -22.97 -9.74
C ALA A 160 -5.45 -22.36 -10.42
N ASP A 161 -6.66 -22.63 -9.91
CA ASP A 161 -7.89 -22.03 -10.42
C ASP A 161 -7.89 -20.52 -10.24
N VAL A 162 -7.39 -20.04 -9.08
CA VAL A 162 -7.35 -18.63 -8.71
C VAL A 162 -6.33 -17.84 -9.52
N LEU A 163 -5.17 -18.44 -9.85
CA LEU A 163 -4.11 -17.78 -10.62
C LEU A 163 -4.33 -17.81 -12.15
N GLU A 164 -5.23 -18.68 -12.68
CA GLU A 164 -5.46 -18.84 -14.13
C GLU A 164 -5.69 -17.52 -14.86
N PRO A 165 -6.55 -16.58 -14.40
CA PRO A 165 -6.78 -15.33 -15.11
C PRO A 165 -5.52 -14.46 -15.25
N ALA A 166 -4.69 -14.42 -14.22
CA ALA A 166 -3.42 -13.68 -14.23
C ALA A 166 -2.39 -14.30 -15.18
N ILE A 167 -2.24 -15.62 -15.12
CA ILE A 167 -1.35 -16.39 -16.01
C ILE A 167 -1.74 -16.15 -17.47
N ARG A 168 -3.04 -16.20 -17.78
CA ARG A 168 -3.54 -15.93 -19.13
C ARG A 168 -3.21 -14.50 -19.58
N TYR A 169 -3.39 -13.47 -18.75
CA TYR A 169 -3.01 -12.09 -19.10
C TYR A 169 -1.50 -11.98 -19.34
N ALA A 170 -0.67 -12.63 -18.54
CA ALA A 170 0.78 -12.58 -18.69
C ALA A 170 1.26 -13.25 -19.99
N ILE A 171 0.71 -14.42 -20.35
CA ILE A 171 1.15 -15.24 -21.49
C ILE A 171 0.47 -14.81 -22.80
N ASP A 172 -0.88 -14.65 -22.80
CA ASP A 172 -1.63 -14.30 -24.01
C ASP A 172 -1.53 -12.80 -24.34
N GLY A 173 -1.15 -11.97 -23.36
CA GLY A 173 -1.00 -10.54 -23.46
C GLY A 173 -2.27 -9.75 -23.12
N TYR A 174 -2.05 -8.47 -22.81
CA TYR A 174 -3.12 -7.52 -22.48
C TYR A 174 -2.79 -6.12 -23.02
N PRO A 175 -3.80 -5.28 -23.34
CA PRO A 175 -3.57 -3.89 -23.71
C PRO A 175 -3.27 -3.03 -22.49
N VAL A 176 -2.18 -2.25 -22.54
CA VAL A 176 -1.78 -1.33 -21.46
C VAL A 176 -2.67 -0.09 -21.46
N SER A 177 -3.13 0.33 -20.27
CA SER A 177 -3.93 1.55 -20.11
C SER A 177 -3.08 2.83 -20.12
N GLU A 178 -3.73 4.00 -20.30
CA GLU A 178 -3.03 5.29 -20.30
C GLU A 178 -2.33 5.58 -18.96
N VAL A 179 -2.96 5.27 -17.83
CA VAL A 179 -2.38 5.52 -16.50
C VAL A 179 -1.17 4.62 -16.27
N ILE A 180 -1.27 3.34 -16.60
CA ILE A 180 -0.17 2.39 -16.42
C ILE A 180 0.98 2.69 -17.38
N SER A 181 0.70 3.01 -18.65
CA SER A 181 1.74 3.49 -19.58
C SER A 181 2.47 4.72 -19.04
N TYR A 182 1.75 5.68 -18.43
CA TYR A 182 2.35 6.86 -17.81
C TYR A 182 3.31 6.48 -16.65
N TYR A 183 2.89 5.60 -15.75
CA TYR A 183 3.76 5.16 -14.64
C TYR A 183 4.96 4.32 -15.12
N TRP A 184 4.81 3.60 -16.23
CA TRP A 184 5.88 2.79 -16.80
C TRP A 184 7.03 3.61 -17.40
N GLN A 185 6.81 4.91 -17.68
CA GLN A 185 7.82 5.80 -18.29
C GLN A 185 9.13 5.93 -17.49
N GLY A 186 9.11 5.61 -16.20
CA GLY A 186 10.30 5.59 -15.34
C GLY A 186 11.20 4.37 -15.52
N ALA A 187 10.68 3.26 -16.06
CA ALA A 187 11.37 1.97 -16.14
C ALA A 187 12.73 1.98 -16.84
N PRO A 188 12.94 2.68 -17.99
CA PRO A 188 14.25 2.68 -18.66
C PRO A 188 15.40 3.28 -17.84
N ARG A 189 15.07 4.12 -16.84
CA ARG A 189 16.07 4.69 -15.94
C ARG A 189 16.30 3.83 -14.69
N LEU A 190 15.30 3.05 -14.33
CA LEU A 190 15.34 2.19 -13.16
C LEU A 190 16.06 0.87 -13.48
N PHE A 191 15.74 0.27 -14.61
CA PHE A 191 16.26 -1.02 -15.01
C PHE A 191 17.60 -0.86 -15.75
N THR A 192 18.68 -1.29 -15.09
CA THR A 192 20.05 -1.17 -15.60
C THR A 192 20.63 -2.52 -16.04
N ASP A 193 20.09 -3.65 -15.54
CA ASP A 193 20.50 -4.99 -15.91
C ASP A 193 19.67 -5.56 -17.08
N ASP A 194 20.22 -6.58 -17.76
CA ASP A 194 19.60 -7.16 -18.94
C ASP A 194 18.30 -7.91 -18.60
N HIS A 195 18.21 -8.60 -17.46
CA HIS A 195 17.02 -9.36 -17.06
C HIS A 195 15.82 -8.45 -16.83
N ALA A 196 16.03 -7.33 -16.13
CA ALA A 196 14.98 -6.34 -15.85
C ALA A 196 14.52 -5.66 -17.13
N ARG A 197 15.46 -5.30 -18.03
CA ARG A 197 15.13 -4.68 -19.31
C ARG A 197 14.36 -5.61 -20.24
N GLU A 198 14.78 -6.87 -20.35
CA GLU A 198 14.08 -7.89 -21.14
C GLU A 198 12.69 -8.22 -20.61
N ALA A 199 12.49 -8.16 -19.28
CA ALA A 199 11.20 -8.45 -18.65
C ALA A 199 10.18 -7.32 -18.82
N TYR A 200 10.62 -6.04 -18.76
CA TYR A 200 9.70 -4.91 -18.62
C TYR A 200 9.88 -3.78 -19.65
N LEU A 201 10.78 -3.90 -20.63
CA LEU A 201 10.91 -2.97 -21.75
C LEU A 201 10.63 -3.68 -23.07
N PHE A 202 9.94 -3.00 -23.96
CA PHE A 202 9.53 -3.50 -25.26
C PHE A 202 10.31 -2.74 -26.34
N GLU A 203 11.27 -3.40 -27.00
CA GLU A 203 12.23 -2.73 -27.88
C GLU A 203 13.00 -1.59 -27.17
N GLU A 204 13.40 -1.82 -25.91
CA GLU A 204 14.10 -0.86 -25.02
C GLU A 204 13.26 0.33 -24.53
N GLU A 205 11.97 0.36 -24.81
CA GLU A 205 11.06 1.45 -24.45
C GLU A 205 9.91 0.95 -23.56
N PRO A 206 9.29 1.81 -22.73
CA PRO A 206 8.06 1.48 -22.03
C PRO A 206 6.88 1.36 -23.02
N PRO A 207 5.83 0.62 -22.68
CA PRO A 207 4.71 0.40 -23.60
C PRO A 207 3.85 1.65 -23.80
N ASP A 208 3.40 1.87 -25.02
CA ASP A 208 2.41 2.90 -25.37
C ASP A 208 0.99 2.52 -24.87
N PRO A 209 0.10 3.51 -24.64
CA PRO A 209 -1.31 3.23 -24.34
C PRO A 209 -1.98 2.39 -25.43
N GLY A 210 -2.64 1.29 -25.04
CA GLY A 210 -3.28 0.34 -25.95
C GLY A 210 -2.33 -0.66 -26.62
N GLN A 211 -1.03 -0.56 -26.41
CA GLN A 211 -0.09 -1.59 -26.85
C GLN A 211 -0.40 -2.90 -26.13
N VAL A 212 -0.47 -4.00 -26.87
CA VAL A 212 -0.57 -5.34 -26.31
C VAL A 212 0.82 -5.82 -25.93
N VAL A 213 0.99 -6.17 -24.67
CA VAL A 213 2.26 -6.66 -24.12
C VAL A 213 2.06 -8.03 -23.47
N THR A 214 3.12 -8.83 -23.45
CA THR A 214 3.21 -10.09 -22.70
C THR A 214 4.29 -9.97 -21.64
N LEU A 215 4.09 -10.61 -20.51
CA LEU A 215 5.08 -10.78 -19.45
C LEU A 215 5.34 -12.28 -19.28
N GLU A 216 5.84 -12.93 -20.34
CA GLU A 216 5.93 -14.40 -20.47
C GLU A 216 6.67 -15.03 -19.28
N ARG A 217 7.85 -14.51 -18.89
CA ARG A 217 8.64 -15.04 -17.77
C ARG A 217 7.88 -14.97 -16.44
N LEU A 218 7.17 -13.85 -16.20
CA LEU A 218 6.31 -13.71 -15.02
C LEU A 218 5.15 -14.71 -15.06
N GLY A 219 4.53 -14.91 -16.23
CA GLY A 219 3.47 -15.90 -16.44
C GLY A 219 3.95 -17.32 -16.20
N GLU A 220 5.15 -17.68 -16.66
CA GLU A 220 5.78 -18.99 -16.40
C GLU A 220 6.07 -19.20 -14.90
N SER A 221 6.53 -18.16 -14.20
CA SER A 221 6.74 -18.23 -12.75
C SER A 221 5.41 -18.39 -12.00
N MET A 222 4.35 -17.68 -12.39
CA MET A 222 3.01 -17.88 -11.84
C MET A 222 2.45 -19.27 -12.14
N GLN A 223 2.71 -19.84 -13.31
CA GLN A 223 2.31 -21.20 -13.66
C GLN A 223 2.99 -22.23 -12.77
N LYS A 224 4.30 -22.07 -12.50
CA LYS A 224 5.02 -22.95 -11.57
C LYS A 224 4.45 -22.88 -10.15
N ILE A 225 4.12 -21.67 -9.67
CA ILE A 225 3.46 -21.52 -8.37
C ILE A 225 2.08 -22.20 -8.37
N ALA A 226 1.32 -22.10 -9.45
CA ALA A 226 0.03 -22.76 -9.60
C ALA A 226 0.14 -24.30 -9.58
N ASP A 227 1.20 -24.84 -10.17
CA ASP A 227 1.43 -26.29 -10.30
C ASP A 227 2.09 -26.94 -9.08
N GLU A 228 2.99 -26.20 -8.40
CA GLU A 228 3.90 -26.75 -7.37
C GLU A 228 3.71 -26.08 -5.98
N GLY A 229 2.89 -25.03 -5.89
CA GLY A 229 2.72 -24.25 -4.67
C GLY A 229 3.78 -23.16 -4.48
N ALA A 230 3.65 -22.38 -3.39
CA ALA A 230 4.56 -21.28 -3.10
C ALA A 230 5.98 -21.74 -2.69
N ASP A 231 6.17 -22.98 -2.28
CA ASP A 231 7.49 -23.53 -1.92
C ASP A 231 8.54 -23.33 -3.00
N ILE A 232 8.14 -23.31 -4.29
CA ILE A 232 9.07 -23.06 -5.39
C ILE A 232 9.73 -21.67 -5.32
N VAL A 233 9.08 -20.70 -4.65
CA VAL A 233 9.61 -19.34 -4.43
C VAL A 233 10.52 -19.30 -3.20
N TYR A 234 10.30 -20.15 -2.20
CA TYR A 234 11.00 -20.04 -0.92
C TYR A 234 12.06 -21.12 -0.72
N GLU A 235 11.87 -22.29 -1.33
CA GLU A 235 12.77 -23.46 -1.18
C GLU A 235 13.23 -24.02 -2.54
N GLY A 236 12.62 -23.57 -3.66
CA GLY A 236 12.85 -24.11 -4.99
C GLY A 236 13.62 -23.16 -5.92
N GLU A 237 13.54 -23.44 -7.23
CA GLU A 237 14.35 -22.79 -8.25
C GLU A 237 14.11 -21.27 -8.38
N ILE A 238 12.90 -20.76 -8.08
CA ILE A 238 12.63 -19.32 -8.07
C ILE A 238 13.37 -18.68 -6.88
N GLY A 239 13.35 -19.32 -5.71
CA GLY A 239 14.11 -18.87 -4.53
C GLY A 239 15.61 -18.87 -4.76
N GLU A 240 16.14 -19.90 -5.42
CA GLU A 240 17.54 -19.96 -5.82
C GLU A 240 17.90 -18.79 -6.75
N ALA A 241 17.04 -18.44 -7.71
CA ALA A 241 17.25 -17.32 -8.62
C ALA A 241 17.22 -15.97 -7.87
N ILE A 242 16.29 -15.77 -6.93
CA ILE A 242 16.21 -14.57 -6.08
C ILE A 242 17.50 -14.39 -5.27
N ALA A 243 17.91 -15.45 -4.56
CA ALA A 243 19.12 -15.41 -3.71
C ALA A 243 20.38 -15.15 -4.55
N ALA A 244 20.53 -15.84 -5.69
CA ALA A 244 21.67 -15.68 -6.58
C ALA A 244 21.78 -14.24 -7.12
N GLU A 245 20.68 -13.68 -7.62
CA GLU A 245 20.67 -12.32 -8.20
C GLU A 245 21.05 -11.25 -7.14
N ILE A 246 20.48 -11.36 -5.92
CA ILE A 246 20.80 -10.43 -4.85
C ILE A 246 22.28 -10.55 -4.43
N GLN A 247 22.82 -11.78 -4.32
CA GLN A 247 24.21 -12.00 -3.94
C GLN A 247 25.19 -11.53 -5.03
N ASP A 248 24.87 -11.76 -6.29
CA ASP A 248 25.69 -11.32 -7.43
C ASP A 248 25.81 -9.77 -7.48
N GLN A 249 24.81 -9.07 -6.96
CA GLN A 249 24.81 -7.61 -6.80
C GLN A 249 25.36 -7.13 -5.45
N GLY A 250 25.90 -8.03 -4.62
CA GLY A 250 26.54 -7.69 -3.34
C GLY A 250 25.59 -7.59 -2.14
N GLY A 251 24.35 -8.09 -2.26
CA GLY A 251 23.38 -8.20 -1.16
C GLY A 251 23.56 -9.48 -0.35
N PHE A 252 22.70 -9.65 0.66
CA PHE A 252 22.87 -10.67 1.71
C PHE A 252 21.80 -11.78 1.71
N MET A 253 20.77 -11.70 0.85
CA MET A 253 19.68 -12.67 0.83
C MET A 253 20.18 -14.08 0.50
N THR A 254 19.76 -15.07 1.28
CA THR A 254 20.05 -16.48 1.07
C THR A 254 18.76 -17.28 0.87
N LEU A 255 18.87 -18.50 0.35
CA LEU A 255 17.71 -19.40 0.27
C LEU A 255 17.19 -19.77 1.67
N GLU A 256 18.05 -19.80 2.70
CA GLU A 256 17.66 -20.06 4.08
C GLU A 256 16.81 -18.91 4.65
N ASP A 257 17.10 -17.65 4.28
CA ASP A 257 16.27 -16.51 4.66
C ASP A 257 14.87 -16.60 4.04
N LEU A 258 14.78 -17.00 2.77
CA LEU A 258 13.53 -17.22 2.07
C LEU A 258 12.73 -18.36 2.72
N ALA A 259 13.36 -19.52 2.93
CA ALA A 259 12.72 -20.73 3.47
C ALA A 259 12.20 -20.56 4.91
N ALA A 260 12.74 -19.60 5.67
CA ALA A 260 12.29 -19.32 7.03
C ALA A 260 11.01 -18.48 7.10
N PHE A 261 10.50 -17.99 5.96
CA PHE A 261 9.36 -17.08 5.93
C PHE A 261 8.02 -17.81 6.02
N GLU A 262 7.14 -17.32 6.91
CA GLU A 262 5.74 -17.73 7.04
C GLU A 262 4.82 -16.51 7.24
N PRO A 263 3.63 -16.47 6.60
CA PRO A 263 2.61 -15.47 6.88
C PRO A 263 2.02 -15.61 8.28
N GLU A 264 1.47 -14.51 8.82
CA GLU A 264 0.90 -14.50 10.15
C GLU A 264 -0.56 -14.04 10.12
N PHE A 265 -1.45 -14.78 10.80
CA PHE A 265 -2.78 -14.28 11.16
C PHE A 265 -2.71 -13.55 12.50
N LEU A 266 -3.26 -12.35 12.55
CA LEU A 266 -3.12 -11.44 13.68
C LEU A 266 -4.49 -10.90 14.10
N GLU A 267 -4.64 -10.61 15.40
CA GLU A 267 -5.82 -9.91 15.91
C GLU A 267 -5.77 -8.44 15.45
N PRO A 268 -6.78 -7.93 14.75
CA PRO A 268 -6.85 -6.53 14.36
C PRO A 268 -6.87 -5.57 15.54
N VAL A 269 -6.35 -4.35 15.32
CA VAL A 269 -6.51 -3.24 16.25
C VAL A 269 -7.65 -2.34 15.79
N SER A 270 -8.39 -1.72 16.70
CA SER A 270 -9.51 -0.84 16.32
C SER A 270 -9.62 0.41 17.18
N THR A 271 -10.35 1.39 16.66
CA THR A 271 -10.88 2.51 17.42
C THR A 271 -12.30 2.87 16.98
N THR A 272 -13.02 3.61 17.79
CA THR A 272 -14.34 4.15 17.44
C THR A 272 -14.18 5.62 17.05
N TYR A 273 -14.69 6.01 15.88
CA TYR A 273 -14.77 7.40 15.41
C TYR A 273 -16.23 7.78 15.17
N ASN A 274 -16.77 8.72 15.96
CA ASN A 274 -18.15 9.19 15.87
C ASN A 274 -19.19 8.06 15.73
N GLY A 275 -18.99 6.96 16.48
CA GLY A 275 -19.89 5.79 16.51
C GLY A 275 -19.56 4.69 15.51
N THR A 276 -18.65 4.91 14.57
CA THR A 276 -18.17 3.90 13.61
C THR A 276 -16.89 3.25 14.15
N GLU A 277 -16.84 1.93 14.18
CA GLU A 277 -15.62 1.20 14.55
C GLU A 277 -14.75 0.97 13.30
N VAL A 278 -13.49 1.38 13.39
CA VAL A 278 -12.50 1.24 12.30
C VAL A 278 -11.41 0.30 12.74
N PHE A 279 -11.18 -0.74 11.95
CA PHE A 279 -10.19 -1.79 12.19
C PHE A 279 -9.01 -1.63 11.25
N GLU A 280 -7.81 -1.83 11.78
CA GLU A 280 -6.52 -1.81 11.09
C GLU A 280 -5.67 -3.00 11.52
N LEU A 281 -4.62 -3.31 10.76
CA LEU A 281 -3.65 -4.30 11.21
C LEU A 281 -2.78 -3.76 12.35
N PRO A 282 -2.35 -4.64 13.28
CA PRO A 282 -1.33 -4.27 14.27
C PRO A 282 0.04 -4.00 13.60
N PRO A 283 0.99 -3.32 14.29
CA PRO A 283 2.34 -3.08 13.77
C PRO A 283 3.02 -4.36 13.27
N ASN A 284 3.88 -4.24 12.30
CA ASN A 284 4.84 -3.19 11.86
C ASN A 284 4.30 -2.15 10.84
N ASN A 285 3.02 -2.15 10.51
CA ASN A 285 2.46 -1.21 9.53
C ASN A 285 1.92 0.08 10.17
N GLN A 286 1.63 1.06 9.29
CA GLN A 286 1.18 2.40 9.68
C GLN A 286 -0.34 2.52 10.00
N GLY A 287 -1.08 1.41 10.19
CA GLY A 287 -2.50 1.44 10.57
C GLY A 287 -2.77 2.20 11.86
N LEU A 288 -1.87 2.09 12.84
CA LEU A 288 -1.97 2.87 14.09
C LEU A 288 -1.97 4.39 13.86
N ILE A 289 -1.29 4.89 12.82
CA ILE A 289 -1.29 6.31 12.47
C ILE A 289 -2.71 6.76 12.06
N ALA A 290 -3.41 5.94 11.27
CA ALA A 290 -4.79 6.24 10.88
C ALA A 290 -5.73 6.28 12.10
N LEU A 291 -5.62 5.28 12.99
CA LEU A 291 -6.45 5.21 14.21
C LEU A 291 -6.14 6.36 15.20
N GLU A 292 -4.88 6.71 15.37
CA GLU A 292 -4.47 7.84 16.20
C GLU A 292 -5.00 9.17 15.64
N ALA A 293 -4.83 9.40 14.33
CA ALA A 293 -5.32 10.60 13.67
C ALA A 293 -6.86 10.74 13.77
N LEU A 294 -7.61 9.64 13.61
CA LEU A 294 -9.05 9.59 13.83
C LEU A 294 -9.41 10.00 15.28
N ASN A 295 -8.70 9.45 16.25
CA ASN A 295 -8.93 9.77 17.67
C ASN A 295 -8.62 11.22 18.00
N ILE A 296 -7.53 11.78 17.49
CA ILE A 296 -7.18 13.20 17.69
C ILE A 296 -8.24 14.09 17.01
N ALA A 297 -8.63 13.76 15.77
CA ALA A 297 -9.64 14.50 15.02
C ALA A 297 -11.00 14.53 15.71
N GLU A 298 -11.44 13.41 16.29
CA GLU A 298 -12.66 13.33 17.10
C GLU A 298 -12.57 14.22 18.35
N GLU A 299 -11.44 14.16 19.09
CA GLU A 299 -11.25 14.93 20.32
C GLU A 299 -11.30 16.45 20.09
N ILE A 300 -10.81 16.95 18.95
CA ILE A 300 -10.85 18.38 18.60
C ILE A 300 -12.11 18.79 17.83
N GLY A 301 -13.03 17.86 17.56
CA GLY A 301 -14.25 18.14 16.79
C GLY A 301 -13.98 18.55 15.34
N ALA A 302 -13.00 17.95 14.68
CA ALA A 302 -12.61 18.31 13.31
C ALA A 302 -13.75 18.15 12.31
N GLY A 303 -14.62 17.16 12.48
CA GLY A 303 -15.81 16.90 11.67
C GLY A 303 -16.96 17.90 11.87
N ASP A 304 -16.94 18.73 12.93
CA ASP A 304 -17.99 19.72 13.20
C ASP A 304 -17.88 20.96 12.28
N HIS A 305 -16.73 21.14 11.63
CA HIS A 305 -16.51 22.25 10.69
C HIS A 305 -17.21 22.00 9.35
N PRO A 306 -17.65 23.08 8.64
CA PRO A 306 -18.19 22.94 7.30
C PRO A 306 -17.20 22.24 6.36
N TYR A 307 -17.68 21.34 5.48
CA TYR A 307 -16.84 20.52 4.60
C TYR A 307 -15.80 21.34 3.83
N ASP A 308 -16.20 22.48 3.23
CA ASP A 308 -15.35 23.31 2.38
C ASP A 308 -14.51 24.33 3.17
N SER A 309 -14.50 24.26 4.51
CA SER A 309 -13.81 25.24 5.34
C SER A 309 -12.31 24.93 5.50
N PRO A 310 -11.46 25.97 5.59
CA PRO A 310 -10.05 25.80 5.91
C PRO A 310 -9.85 25.31 7.35
N GLU A 311 -10.80 25.55 8.25
CA GLU A 311 -10.78 25.07 9.64
C GLU A 311 -10.82 23.54 9.67
N ARG A 312 -11.68 22.92 8.85
CA ARG A 312 -11.76 21.46 8.71
C ARG A 312 -10.42 20.86 8.27
N VAL A 313 -9.91 21.34 7.13
CA VAL A 313 -8.66 20.78 6.55
C VAL A 313 -7.49 21.00 7.50
N HIS A 314 -7.41 22.16 8.13
CA HIS A 314 -6.39 22.44 9.16
C HIS A 314 -6.47 21.46 10.32
N ALA A 315 -7.65 21.26 10.90
CA ALA A 315 -7.83 20.36 12.05
C ALA A 315 -7.41 18.92 11.72
N PHE A 316 -7.88 18.38 10.59
CA PHE A 316 -7.50 17.05 10.15
C PHE A 316 -6.00 16.94 9.78
N ALA A 317 -5.43 17.95 9.14
CA ALA A 317 -4.00 17.95 8.79
C ALA A 317 -3.09 17.99 10.02
N GLU A 318 -3.46 18.79 11.05
CA GLU A 318 -2.69 18.83 12.30
C GLU A 318 -2.84 17.52 13.11
N ALA A 319 -4.01 16.90 13.13
CA ALA A 319 -4.21 15.58 13.73
C ALA A 319 -3.31 14.53 13.04
N MET A 320 -3.29 14.51 11.72
CA MET A 320 -2.45 13.61 10.93
C MET A 320 -0.96 13.87 11.13
N LYS A 321 -0.55 15.14 11.19
CA LYS A 321 0.85 15.53 11.45
C LYS A 321 1.37 14.95 12.76
N LEU A 322 0.58 15.07 13.85
CA LEU A 322 0.95 14.51 15.14
C LEU A 322 1.02 12.98 15.10
N ALA A 323 0.03 12.33 14.48
CA ALA A 323 0.02 10.89 14.35
C ALA A 323 1.20 10.36 13.51
N PHE A 324 1.63 11.08 12.46
CA PHE A 324 2.84 10.72 11.71
C PHE A 324 4.10 10.81 12.55
N VAL A 325 4.25 11.90 13.31
CA VAL A 325 5.42 12.08 14.18
C VAL A 325 5.54 10.92 15.18
N ASP A 326 4.43 10.57 15.82
CA ASP A 326 4.40 9.48 16.79
C ASP A 326 4.58 8.11 16.11
N GLY A 327 3.88 7.87 15.01
CA GLY A 327 3.94 6.61 14.29
C GLY A 327 5.32 6.32 13.71
N HIS A 328 5.96 7.29 13.07
CA HIS A 328 7.31 7.11 12.52
C HIS A 328 8.38 6.91 13.60
N HIS A 329 8.14 7.45 14.80
CA HIS A 329 9.06 7.23 15.92
C HIS A 329 8.88 5.85 16.56
N TYR A 330 7.64 5.38 16.74
CA TYR A 330 7.36 4.20 17.55
C TYR A 330 7.02 2.93 16.78
N ILE A 331 6.50 3.03 15.54
CA ILE A 331 6.07 1.84 14.80
C ILE A 331 7.28 1.10 14.24
N THR A 332 7.36 -0.16 14.62
CA THR A 332 8.41 -1.10 14.21
C THR A 332 7.90 -2.53 14.35
N ASP A 333 8.76 -3.52 14.14
CA ASP A 333 8.46 -4.92 14.40
C ASP A 333 8.28 -5.17 15.91
N PRO A 334 7.08 -5.57 16.37
CA PRO A 334 6.79 -5.76 17.79
C PRO A 334 7.54 -6.94 18.44
N GLU A 335 8.15 -7.80 17.65
CA GLU A 335 9.04 -8.87 18.17
C GLU A 335 10.39 -8.33 18.63
N TYR A 336 10.81 -7.19 18.11
CA TYR A 336 12.10 -6.56 18.42
C TYR A 336 11.95 -5.40 19.40
N GLU A 337 10.90 -4.59 19.29
CA GLU A 337 10.70 -3.42 20.13
C GLU A 337 9.22 -3.23 20.48
N THR A 338 8.92 -2.75 21.68
CA THR A 338 7.55 -2.54 22.12
C THR A 338 6.94 -1.29 21.49
N VAL A 339 5.87 -1.45 20.71
CA VAL A 339 5.09 -0.33 20.17
C VAL A 339 4.07 0.14 21.22
N PRO A 340 4.07 1.42 21.63
CA PRO A 340 3.12 1.94 22.61
C PRO A 340 1.69 2.01 22.04
N PRO A 341 0.63 2.15 22.90
CA PRO A 341 -0.76 2.17 22.46
C PRO A 341 -1.17 3.51 21.84
N LEU A 342 -0.62 3.84 20.66
CA LEU A 342 -0.85 5.09 19.93
C LEU A 342 -2.34 5.33 19.65
N ALA A 343 -3.10 4.29 19.34
CA ALA A 343 -4.53 4.37 19.05
C ALA A 343 -5.40 4.56 20.33
N SER A 344 -4.82 4.82 21.51
CA SER A 344 -5.64 5.02 22.69
C SER A 344 -6.27 6.41 22.75
N LYS A 345 -7.55 6.49 23.17
CA LYS A 345 -8.25 7.78 23.37
C LYS A 345 -7.59 8.68 24.43
N ALA A 346 -6.83 8.09 25.37
CA ALA A 346 -6.10 8.86 26.39
C ALA A 346 -4.90 9.58 25.76
N PHE A 347 -4.14 8.89 24.91
CA PHE A 347 -3.01 9.48 24.19
C PHE A 347 -3.50 10.55 23.21
N ALA A 348 -4.56 10.29 22.45
CA ALA A 348 -5.14 11.26 21.53
C ALA A 348 -5.55 12.59 22.23
N ARG A 349 -6.12 12.54 23.45
CA ARG A 349 -6.42 13.75 24.23
C ARG A 349 -5.18 14.54 24.61
N GLU A 350 -4.08 13.86 24.92
CA GLU A 350 -2.81 14.52 25.21
C GLU A 350 -2.28 15.22 23.95
N ARG A 351 -2.28 14.52 22.81
CA ARG A 351 -1.81 15.07 21.53
C ARG A 351 -2.68 16.20 21.01
N ALA A 352 -4.00 16.07 21.12
CA ALA A 352 -5.00 17.09 20.74
C ALA A 352 -4.75 18.45 21.39
N ALA A 353 -4.22 18.48 22.62
CA ALA A 353 -3.94 19.72 23.35
C ALA A 353 -2.86 20.59 22.68
N ALA A 354 -2.06 20.05 21.78
CA ALA A 354 -1.04 20.81 21.02
C ALA A 354 -1.63 21.55 19.81
N ILE A 355 -2.83 21.18 19.35
CA ILE A 355 -3.45 21.74 18.14
C ILE A 355 -4.10 23.10 18.47
N GLY A 356 -3.66 24.15 17.77
CA GLY A 356 -4.20 25.52 17.90
C GLY A 356 -4.80 26.02 16.59
N ASP A 357 -4.92 27.34 16.45
CA ASP A 357 -5.48 28.00 15.24
C ASP A 357 -4.49 28.09 14.06
N THR A 358 -3.21 27.84 14.31
CA THR A 358 -2.13 27.89 13.34
C THR A 358 -1.36 26.57 13.29
N PRO A 359 -0.73 26.23 12.15
CA PRO A 359 0.04 25.00 12.01
C PRO A 359 1.16 24.88 13.04
N ILE A 360 1.32 23.69 13.60
CA ILE A 360 2.49 23.31 14.39
C ILE A 360 3.71 23.30 13.45
N GLN A 361 4.74 24.09 13.76
CA GLN A 361 5.91 24.24 12.90
C GLN A 361 6.94 23.12 13.14
N ASP A 362 7.22 22.80 14.41
CA ASP A 362 8.16 21.77 14.81
C ASP A 362 7.44 20.82 15.80
N PRO A 363 6.80 19.76 15.33
CA PRO A 363 6.26 18.73 16.22
C PRO A 363 7.43 18.02 16.94
N GLU A 364 7.33 17.86 18.27
CA GLU A 364 8.44 17.45 19.16
C GLU A 364 8.94 16.00 19.02
N VAL A 365 8.68 15.27 18.00
CA VAL A 365 9.34 13.98 17.71
C VAL A 365 9.75 14.00 16.26
N GLY A 366 11.02 13.76 15.98
CA GLY A 366 11.57 13.89 14.64
C GLY A 366 10.95 12.92 13.64
N VAL A 367 10.48 13.44 12.52
CA VAL A 367 10.11 12.63 11.36
C VAL A 367 11.41 12.07 10.78
N PRO A 368 11.54 10.76 10.54
CA PRO A 368 12.66 10.22 9.76
C PRO A 368 12.70 10.92 8.40
N THR A 369 13.86 11.40 7.99
CA THR A 369 14.04 12.20 6.76
C THR A 369 13.90 11.38 5.47
N ASN A 370 13.68 10.07 5.54
CA ASN A 370 13.68 9.14 4.42
C ASN A 370 12.28 8.65 4.04
N ALA A 371 11.38 9.56 3.75
CA ALA A 371 10.07 9.18 3.25
C ALA A 371 10.05 9.22 1.72
N ALA A 372 9.81 8.07 1.08
CA ALA A 372 9.59 7.98 -0.35
C ALA A 372 8.36 8.79 -0.75
N GLU A 373 8.53 9.86 -1.50
CA GLU A 373 7.42 10.70 -1.97
C GLU A 373 6.45 9.95 -2.89
N ASP A 374 6.90 8.91 -3.59
CA ASP A 374 6.18 8.15 -4.62
C ASP A 374 6.19 6.65 -4.32
N ALA A 375 5.56 6.22 -3.24
CA ALA A 375 5.31 4.80 -3.02
C ALA A 375 4.04 4.38 -3.77
N ASP A 376 4.17 3.45 -4.70
CA ASP A 376 3.08 2.85 -5.46
C ASP A 376 2.64 1.54 -4.82
N THR A 377 1.34 1.30 -4.85
CA THR A 377 0.69 0.17 -4.18
C THR A 377 -0.58 -0.14 -4.94
N VAL A 378 -1.03 -1.39 -4.95
CA VAL A 378 -2.37 -1.74 -5.39
C VAL A 378 -3.23 -2.16 -4.22
N LEU A 379 -4.46 -1.68 -4.22
CA LEU A 379 -5.50 -2.03 -3.26
C LEU A 379 -6.70 -2.58 -4.01
N LEU A 380 -7.29 -3.61 -3.45
CA LEU A 380 -8.57 -4.14 -3.90
C LEU A 380 -9.49 -4.42 -2.70
N THR A 381 -10.77 -4.35 -2.96
CA THR A 381 -11.81 -4.72 -1.99
C THR A 381 -12.81 -5.65 -2.65
N VAL A 382 -13.19 -6.69 -1.93
CA VAL A 382 -14.11 -7.72 -2.43
C VAL A 382 -15.19 -8.00 -1.39
N GLY A 383 -16.40 -8.26 -1.85
CA GLY A 383 -17.49 -8.78 -1.04
C GLY A 383 -18.24 -9.86 -1.79
N ASP A 384 -18.73 -10.88 -1.08
CA ASP A 384 -19.55 -11.95 -1.64
C ASP A 384 -20.96 -12.00 -1.05
N SER A 385 -21.81 -12.88 -1.61
CA SER A 385 -23.19 -13.06 -1.15
C SER A 385 -23.32 -13.73 0.21
N GLU A 386 -22.28 -14.40 0.69
CA GLU A 386 -22.26 -15.06 2.00
C GLU A 386 -21.98 -14.08 3.14
N GLY A 387 -21.41 -12.91 2.82
CA GLY A 387 -21.12 -11.84 3.77
C GLY A 387 -19.66 -11.67 4.10
N ASN A 388 -18.76 -12.36 3.40
CA ASN A 388 -17.35 -12.09 3.50
C ASN A 388 -17.04 -10.72 2.87
N LEU A 389 -16.19 -9.93 3.54
CA LEU A 389 -15.64 -8.67 3.06
C LEU A 389 -14.13 -8.70 3.23
N VAL A 390 -13.40 -8.33 2.20
CA VAL A 390 -11.93 -8.36 2.19
C VAL A 390 -11.38 -7.04 1.67
N SER A 391 -10.52 -6.40 2.45
CA SER A 391 -9.58 -5.38 1.98
C SER A 391 -8.21 -6.04 1.84
N TYR A 392 -7.68 -6.07 0.63
CA TYR A 392 -6.46 -6.79 0.28
C TYR A 392 -5.49 -5.83 -0.41
N ILE A 393 -4.26 -5.79 0.03
CA ILE A 393 -3.28 -4.81 -0.44
C ILE A 393 -1.96 -5.50 -0.75
N ASN A 394 -1.41 -5.25 -1.95
CA ASN A 394 -0.19 -5.86 -2.42
C ASN A 394 0.75 -4.79 -2.98
N SER A 395 2.05 -4.85 -2.66
CA SER A 395 3.00 -3.80 -3.04
C SER A 395 4.44 -4.27 -3.03
N ARG A 396 5.26 -3.62 -3.88
CA ARG A 396 6.73 -3.67 -3.80
C ARG A 396 7.34 -2.43 -3.15
N PHE A 397 6.55 -1.60 -2.51
CA PHE A 397 6.82 -0.30 -1.91
C PHE A 397 6.82 0.83 -2.94
N ALA A 398 7.82 1.03 -3.76
CA ALA A 398 7.88 2.15 -4.67
C ALA A 398 8.16 1.72 -6.12
N GLY A 399 7.29 2.07 -7.04
CA GLY A 399 7.41 1.76 -8.46
C GLY A 399 7.67 0.27 -8.71
N PHE A 400 8.65 -0.04 -9.55
CA PHE A 400 9.12 -1.41 -9.80
C PHE A 400 10.00 -1.99 -8.67
N GLY A 401 9.99 -1.41 -7.47
CA GLY A 401 10.77 -1.88 -6.31
C GLY A 401 12.23 -1.47 -6.36
N SER A 402 13.12 -2.42 -6.06
CA SER A 402 14.56 -2.22 -5.97
C SER A 402 15.29 -1.95 -7.30
N GLY A 403 14.59 -2.13 -8.42
CA GLY A 403 15.20 -2.13 -9.76
C GLY A 403 15.79 -3.47 -10.18
N ILE A 404 15.71 -4.50 -9.32
CA ILE A 404 16.25 -5.82 -9.55
C ILE A 404 15.12 -6.77 -9.99
N VAL A 405 15.38 -7.54 -11.06
CA VAL A 405 14.56 -8.69 -11.46
C VAL A 405 15.36 -9.97 -11.22
N ALA A 406 14.76 -10.94 -10.56
CA ALA A 406 15.41 -12.18 -10.18
C ALA A 406 15.70 -13.08 -11.40
N GLY A 407 16.86 -12.99 -11.99
CA GLY A 407 17.25 -13.79 -13.17
C GLY A 407 16.16 -13.82 -14.24
N ASP A 408 15.90 -15.01 -14.80
CA ASP A 408 14.92 -15.22 -15.87
C ASP A 408 13.47 -15.40 -15.37
N THR A 409 13.17 -15.07 -14.11
CA THR A 409 11.84 -15.30 -13.52
C THR A 409 10.79 -14.24 -13.90
N GLY A 410 11.22 -13.06 -14.35
CA GLY A 410 10.33 -11.90 -14.55
C GLY A 410 9.82 -11.29 -13.24
N ILE A 411 10.32 -11.71 -12.08
CA ILE A 411 9.91 -11.22 -10.76
C ILE A 411 10.77 -10.02 -10.36
N ALA A 412 10.19 -8.82 -10.40
CA ALA A 412 10.82 -7.63 -9.86
C ALA A 412 10.69 -7.60 -8.34
N LEU A 413 11.82 -7.35 -7.65
CA LEU A 413 11.94 -7.43 -6.18
C LEU A 413 11.65 -6.08 -5.52
N GLN A 414 10.99 -6.13 -4.36
CA GLN A 414 10.62 -4.96 -3.56
C GLN A 414 11.83 -4.18 -3.04
N ASN A 415 11.56 -2.93 -2.67
CA ASN A 415 12.54 -2.08 -1.97
C ASN A 415 12.09 -1.69 -0.56
N ARG A 416 11.37 -2.57 0.11
CA ARG A 416 10.81 -2.34 1.45
C ARG A 416 11.86 -2.08 2.53
N GLY A 417 13.05 -2.69 2.40
CA GLY A 417 14.18 -2.48 3.31
C GLY A 417 14.66 -1.03 3.39
N ALA A 418 14.37 -0.21 2.37
CA ALA A 418 14.64 1.23 2.42
C ALA A 418 13.89 1.96 3.56
N SER A 419 12.88 1.33 4.17
CA SER A 419 12.19 1.87 5.33
C SER A 419 12.95 1.70 6.65
N PHE A 420 14.01 0.90 6.71
CA PHE A 420 14.85 0.79 7.91
C PHE A 420 15.70 2.05 8.16
N SER A 421 16.02 2.28 9.42
CA SER A 421 17.04 3.25 9.81
C SER A 421 18.41 2.56 9.98
N LEU A 422 19.49 3.19 9.51
CA LEU A 422 20.86 2.78 9.84
C LEU A 422 21.39 3.46 11.12
N THR A 423 20.56 4.30 11.77
CA THR A 423 20.90 4.91 13.05
C THR A 423 20.76 3.87 14.17
N PRO A 424 21.83 3.56 14.91
CA PRO A 424 21.76 2.70 16.09
C PRO A 424 20.75 3.24 17.12
N ASP A 425 20.11 2.34 17.86
CA ASP A 425 19.11 2.66 18.90
C ASP A 425 17.80 3.33 18.39
N HIS A 426 17.62 3.47 17.08
CA HIS A 426 16.32 3.84 16.51
C HIS A 426 15.36 2.64 16.60
N PRO A 427 14.08 2.80 17.02
CA PRO A 427 13.15 1.66 17.10
C PRO A 427 13.04 0.84 15.81
N ASN A 428 13.07 1.50 14.64
CA ASN A 428 13.07 0.85 13.34
C ASN A 428 14.51 0.68 12.75
N SER A 429 15.55 0.52 13.60
CA SER A 429 16.91 0.21 13.13
C SER A 429 16.96 -1.12 12.41
N LEU A 430 17.84 -1.24 11.41
CA LEU A 430 18.09 -2.49 10.70
C LEU A 430 18.67 -3.55 11.64
N GLU A 431 17.99 -4.69 11.73
CA GLU A 431 18.45 -5.88 12.45
C GLU A 431 18.13 -7.14 11.63
N PRO A 432 18.97 -8.19 11.68
CA PRO A 432 18.70 -9.46 11.00
C PRO A 432 17.34 -10.05 11.36
N GLY A 433 16.59 -10.49 10.36
CA GLY A 433 15.27 -11.09 10.53
C GLY A 433 14.14 -10.11 10.86
N LYS A 434 14.44 -8.86 11.21
CA LYS A 434 13.45 -7.84 11.56
C LYS A 434 12.66 -7.38 10.35
N ARG A 435 11.36 -7.18 10.53
CA ARG A 435 10.48 -6.56 9.53
C ARG A 435 10.58 -5.03 9.63
N PRO A 436 10.74 -4.31 8.50
CA PRO A 436 10.77 -2.84 8.51
C PRO A 436 9.40 -2.23 8.80
N PHE A 437 9.38 -0.93 9.16
CA PHE A 437 8.16 -0.12 9.08
C PHE A 437 7.48 -0.32 7.73
N HIS A 438 6.18 -0.58 7.75
CA HIS A 438 5.46 -0.99 6.54
C HIS A 438 4.29 -0.05 6.20
N THR A 439 4.18 0.31 4.92
CA THR A 439 3.15 1.26 4.47
C THR A 439 1.81 0.64 4.07
N LEU A 440 1.70 -0.69 3.96
CA LEU A 440 0.44 -1.34 3.57
C LEU A 440 -0.60 -1.29 4.69
N VAL A 441 -1.77 -0.74 4.39
CA VAL A 441 -2.87 -0.56 5.36
C VAL A 441 -4.20 -0.90 4.71
N PRO A 442 -4.64 -2.18 4.71
CA PRO A 442 -6.02 -2.53 4.42
C PRO A 442 -6.89 -2.25 5.65
N ALA A 443 -8.18 -1.92 5.45
CA ALA A 443 -9.07 -1.55 6.55
C ALA A 443 -10.49 -2.13 6.42
N ILE A 444 -11.13 -2.31 7.58
CA ILE A 444 -12.56 -2.63 7.71
C ILE A 444 -13.22 -1.56 8.58
N ALA A 445 -14.43 -1.14 8.22
CA ALA A 445 -15.26 -0.25 9.03
C ALA A 445 -16.61 -0.89 9.34
N LYS A 446 -17.04 -0.75 10.59
CA LYS A 446 -18.38 -1.17 11.08
C LYS A 446 -19.19 0.08 11.40
N PHE A 447 -20.22 0.35 10.60
CA PHE A 447 -21.12 1.48 10.82
C PHE A 447 -22.31 1.12 11.70
N ASP A 448 -22.82 -0.12 11.58
CA ASP A 448 -23.89 -0.69 12.39
C ASP A 448 -23.74 -2.23 12.42
N GLU A 449 -24.70 -2.94 13.05
CA GLU A 449 -24.67 -4.41 13.17
C GLU A 449 -24.64 -5.09 11.79
N ASP A 450 -25.45 -4.62 10.83
CA ASP A 450 -25.57 -5.16 9.47
C ASP A 450 -25.00 -4.22 8.39
N ASP A 451 -24.07 -3.31 8.78
CA ASP A 451 -23.51 -2.29 7.88
C ASP A 451 -21.99 -2.21 8.04
N TRP A 452 -21.28 -2.80 7.09
CA TRP A 452 -19.82 -2.97 7.12
C TRP A 452 -19.19 -2.59 5.78
N ALA A 453 -17.98 -2.08 5.80
CA ALA A 453 -17.20 -1.82 4.59
C ALA A 453 -15.77 -2.36 4.69
N ALA A 454 -15.33 -3.03 3.63
CA ALA A 454 -13.91 -3.19 3.33
C ALA A 454 -13.46 -1.96 2.52
N PHE A 455 -12.39 -1.30 2.94
CA PHE A 455 -11.89 -0.11 2.26
C PHE A 455 -10.38 0.04 2.46
N GLY A 456 -9.80 0.98 1.74
CA GLY A 456 -8.42 1.41 1.93
C GLY A 456 -8.03 2.45 0.90
N VAL A 457 -6.83 2.99 1.04
CA VAL A 457 -6.27 3.99 0.12
C VAL A 457 -4.82 3.64 -0.16
N MET A 458 -4.46 3.34 -1.39
CA MET A 458 -3.06 3.13 -1.81
C MET A 458 -2.26 4.44 -1.87
N GLY A 459 -0.92 4.35 -1.92
CA GLY A 459 -0.04 5.51 -2.16
C GLY A 459 0.86 5.86 -0.97
N GLY A 460 1.61 4.89 -0.44
CA GLY A 460 2.62 5.10 0.61
C GLY A 460 2.07 5.79 1.86
N TYR A 461 2.65 6.92 2.23
CA TYR A 461 2.20 7.73 3.37
C TYR A 461 0.87 8.49 3.13
N MET A 462 0.29 8.40 1.92
CA MET A 462 -1.08 8.87 1.69
C MET A 462 -2.12 7.91 2.30
N GLN A 463 -1.79 6.66 2.58
CA GLN A 463 -2.73 5.64 3.05
C GLN A 463 -3.45 6.05 4.35
N PRO A 464 -2.79 6.34 5.48
CA PRO A 464 -3.48 6.75 6.70
C PRO A 464 -4.22 8.08 6.55
N GLN A 465 -3.70 9.01 5.76
CA GLN A 465 -4.37 10.29 5.45
C GLN A 465 -5.64 10.08 4.63
N GLY A 466 -5.59 9.12 3.70
CA GLY A 466 -6.74 8.72 2.90
C GLY A 466 -7.81 8.04 3.74
N HIS A 467 -7.44 7.15 4.68
CA HIS A 467 -8.36 6.51 5.61
C HIS A 467 -9.11 7.55 6.44
N LEU A 468 -8.40 8.49 7.05
CA LEU A 468 -8.99 9.61 7.80
C LEU A 468 -10.00 10.39 6.95
N GLN A 469 -9.64 10.72 5.70
CA GLN A 469 -10.49 11.50 4.80
C GLN A 469 -11.72 10.72 4.32
N VAL A 470 -11.57 9.44 3.97
CA VAL A 470 -12.69 8.59 3.52
C VAL A 470 -13.67 8.37 4.67
N ILE A 471 -13.20 7.99 5.86
CA ILE A 471 -14.05 7.77 7.03
C ILE A 471 -14.77 9.06 7.43
N SER A 472 -14.08 10.19 7.52
CA SER A 472 -14.73 11.47 7.86
C SER A 472 -15.77 11.89 6.80
N ASN A 473 -15.51 11.67 5.51
CA ASN A 473 -16.47 11.97 4.44
C ASN A 473 -17.76 11.15 4.57
N LEU A 474 -17.63 9.86 4.90
CA LEU A 474 -18.78 8.97 5.11
C LEU A 474 -19.53 9.30 6.40
N VAL A 475 -18.81 9.49 7.52
CA VAL A 475 -19.38 9.57 8.87
C VAL A 475 -19.83 10.99 9.22
N ASP A 476 -18.94 12.00 9.06
CA ASP A 476 -19.23 13.37 9.48
C ASP A 476 -20.11 14.11 8.48
N TYR A 477 -19.89 13.85 7.17
CA TYR A 477 -20.58 14.58 6.09
C TYR A 477 -21.66 13.76 5.39
N GLY A 478 -21.83 12.48 5.75
CA GLY A 478 -22.87 11.60 5.23
C GLY A 478 -22.82 11.45 3.71
N MET A 479 -21.63 11.49 3.12
CA MET A 479 -21.44 11.26 1.68
C MET A 479 -21.76 9.83 1.31
N GLY A 480 -22.26 9.60 0.09
CA GLY A 480 -22.32 8.26 -0.48
C GLY A 480 -20.90 7.74 -0.78
N GLU A 481 -20.77 6.42 -0.96
CA GLU A 481 -19.47 5.74 -1.11
C GLU A 481 -18.62 6.34 -2.24
N GLN A 482 -19.20 6.50 -3.44
CA GLN A 482 -18.46 7.08 -4.57
C GLN A 482 -18.17 8.57 -4.37
N GLU A 483 -19.09 9.33 -3.77
CA GLU A 483 -18.88 10.74 -3.46
C GLU A 483 -17.73 10.93 -2.48
N ALA A 484 -17.62 10.06 -1.47
CA ALA A 484 -16.53 10.08 -0.49
C ALA A 484 -15.14 9.86 -1.13
N LEU A 485 -15.07 9.00 -2.17
CA LEU A 485 -13.84 8.76 -2.92
C LEU A 485 -13.53 9.87 -3.92
N ASP A 486 -14.56 10.45 -4.56
CA ASP A 486 -14.43 11.54 -5.54
C ASP A 486 -14.05 12.88 -4.91
N ALA A 487 -14.26 13.04 -3.60
CA ALA A 487 -13.98 14.23 -2.85
C ALA A 487 -12.53 14.72 -3.01
N PRO A 488 -12.28 16.03 -3.18
CA PRO A 488 -10.93 16.56 -3.30
C PRO A 488 -10.13 16.30 -2.02
N ARG A 489 -8.89 15.87 -2.22
CA ARG A 489 -7.98 15.47 -1.14
C ARG A 489 -6.93 16.51 -0.81
N TRP A 490 -6.38 16.38 0.38
CA TRP A 490 -5.17 17.02 0.86
C TRP A 490 -4.18 15.96 1.33
N ARG A 491 -2.90 16.34 1.41
CA ARG A 491 -1.81 15.48 1.89
C ARG A 491 -0.81 16.34 2.67
N TYR A 492 -0.56 16.00 3.93
CA TYR A 492 0.61 16.49 4.66
C TYR A 492 1.83 15.74 4.14
N ARG A 493 2.88 16.47 3.79
CA ARG A 493 4.09 15.92 3.17
C ARG A 493 5.26 15.98 4.15
N GLU A 494 6.23 15.14 3.88
CA GLU A 494 7.43 14.97 4.70
C GLU A 494 8.30 16.23 4.77
N ASP A 495 8.26 17.08 3.73
CA ASP A 495 8.90 18.40 3.69
C ASP A 495 8.16 19.48 4.51
N GLY A 496 7.12 19.11 5.25
CA GLY A 496 6.30 20.01 6.05
C GLY A 496 5.27 20.81 5.27
N THR A 497 5.17 20.63 3.95
CA THR A 497 4.16 21.29 3.12
C THR A 497 2.81 20.60 3.18
N LEU A 498 1.74 21.32 2.88
CA LEU A 498 0.39 20.79 2.73
C LEU A 498 0.02 20.75 1.24
N GLY A 499 0.15 19.56 0.64
CA GLY A 499 -0.32 19.31 -0.71
C GLY A 499 -1.83 19.32 -0.78
N VAL A 500 -2.41 19.95 -1.80
CA VAL A 500 -3.86 19.99 -2.02
C VAL A 500 -4.18 19.80 -3.49
N GLU A 501 -5.30 19.15 -3.79
CA GLU A 501 -5.84 19.16 -5.15
C GLU A 501 -6.35 20.55 -5.53
N GLU A 502 -6.24 20.91 -6.82
CA GLU A 502 -6.72 22.18 -7.36
C GLU A 502 -8.21 22.43 -7.04
N ARG A 503 -9.00 21.34 -6.99
CA ARG A 503 -10.45 21.38 -6.68
C ARG A 503 -10.77 21.65 -5.21
N LEU A 504 -9.81 21.63 -4.29
CA LEU A 504 -10.07 21.85 -2.86
C LEU A 504 -10.39 23.33 -2.61
N PRO A 505 -11.57 23.70 -2.09
CA PRO A 505 -11.97 25.11 -1.96
C PRO A 505 -11.21 25.88 -0.88
N ALA A 506 -10.64 25.18 0.09
CA ALA A 506 -10.02 25.73 1.32
C ALA A 506 -8.66 26.42 1.11
N GLN A 507 -8.02 26.33 -0.07
CA GLN A 507 -6.62 26.70 -0.33
C GLN A 507 -6.21 28.07 0.22
N THR A 508 -6.94 29.12 -0.16
CA THR A 508 -6.62 30.50 0.29
C THR A 508 -6.75 30.67 1.81
N GLY A 509 -7.71 29.99 2.42
CA GLY A 509 -7.91 30.00 3.87
C GLY A 509 -6.77 29.30 4.61
N LEU A 510 -6.27 28.19 4.08
CA LEU A 510 -5.13 27.45 4.62
C LEU A 510 -3.84 28.27 4.61
N VAL A 511 -3.56 28.98 3.49
CA VAL A 511 -2.42 29.93 3.42
C VAL A 511 -2.55 31.02 4.47
N ARG A 512 -3.76 31.56 4.70
CA ARG A 512 -4.01 32.58 5.73
C ARG A 512 -3.84 32.07 7.15
N LYS A 513 -4.08 30.76 7.37
CA LYS A 513 -3.79 30.09 8.65
C LYS A 513 -2.29 29.85 8.87
N GLY A 514 -1.46 29.92 7.83
CA GLY A 514 0.00 29.78 7.92
C GLY A 514 0.56 28.47 7.36
N HIS A 515 -0.28 27.64 6.69
CA HIS A 515 0.23 26.48 5.97
C HIS A 515 1.02 26.87 4.72
N ASP A 516 2.12 26.15 4.44
CA ASP A 516 2.78 26.17 3.12
C ASP A 516 2.02 25.24 2.17
N VAL A 517 1.09 25.82 1.41
CA VAL A 517 0.16 25.08 0.55
C VAL A 517 0.76 24.89 -0.83
N ARG A 518 0.76 23.64 -1.33
CA ARG A 518 1.19 23.28 -2.68
C ARG A 518 0.05 22.60 -3.45
N ILE A 519 -0.23 23.07 -4.66
CA ILE A 519 -1.17 22.39 -5.56
C ILE A 519 -0.41 21.25 -6.23
N LEU A 520 -0.89 20.01 -6.05
CA LEU A 520 -0.26 18.81 -6.58
C LEU A 520 -1.15 18.14 -7.62
N GLN A 521 -0.54 17.29 -8.44
CA GLN A 521 -1.26 16.46 -9.41
C GLN A 521 -2.14 15.42 -8.69
N PRO A 522 -3.32 15.07 -9.24
CA PRO A 522 -4.23 14.11 -8.62
C PRO A 522 -3.61 12.74 -8.33
N SER A 523 -2.67 12.27 -9.15
CA SER A 523 -1.96 11.00 -8.97
C SER A 523 -1.23 10.86 -7.63
N LEU A 524 -0.83 11.98 -7.00
CA LEU A 524 -0.12 12.01 -5.73
C LEU A 524 -1.03 11.88 -4.49
N PHE A 525 -2.35 11.80 -4.68
CA PHE A 525 -3.32 11.68 -3.59
C PHE A 525 -3.85 10.26 -3.40
N GLY A 526 -3.08 9.28 -3.86
CA GLY A 526 -3.40 7.87 -3.70
C GLY A 526 -4.59 7.39 -4.53
N GLY A 527 -5.08 6.21 -4.21
CA GLY A 527 -6.22 5.61 -4.87
C GLY A 527 -7.05 4.78 -3.89
N ALA A 528 -8.31 5.14 -3.68
CA ALA A 528 -9.21 4.48 -2.75
C ALA A 528 -10.09 3.43 -3.44
N GLN A 529 -10.34 2.33 -2.75
CA GLN A 529 -11.34 1.32 -3.13
C GLN A 529 -12.23 1.06 -1.93
N LEU A 530 -13.51 0.77 -2.19
CA LEU A 530 -14.47 0.48 -1.14
C LEU A 530 -15.54 -0.49 -1.64
N VAL A 531 -15.80 -1.54 -0.85
CA VAL A 531 -17.00 -2.38 -0.95
C VAL A 531 -17.70 -2.37 0.40
N ARG A 532 -18.94 -1.85 0.42
CA ARG A 532 -19.80 -1.80 1.61
C ARG A 532 -20.95 -2.78 1.45
N ARG A 533 -21.23 -3.52 2.49
CA ARG A 533 -22.40 -4.37 2.61
C ARG A 533 -23.37 -3.76 3.62
N THR A 534 -24.58 -3.46 3.14
CA THR A 534 -25.69 -3.04 4.00
C THR A 534 -26.82 -4.03 3.79
N ASP A 535 -27.22 -4.75 4.81
CA ASP A 535 -28.08 -5.93 4.73
C ASP A 535 -27.50 -6.94 3.70
N ASP A 536 -28.25 -7.22 2.62
CA ASP A 536 -27.86 -8.14 1.54
C ASP A 536 -27.34 -7.41 0.26
N VAL A 537 -27.11 -6.09 0.33
CA VAL A 537 -26.68 -5.31 -0.83
C VAL A 537 -25.21 -4.93 -0.68
N LEU A 538 -24.41 -5.27 -1.69
CA LEU A 538 -23.04 -4.83 -1.86
C LEU A 538 -23.01 -3.55 -2.69
N THR A 539 -22.32 -2.53 -2.17
CA THR A 539 -22.09 -1.25 -2.85
C THR A 539 -20.61 -1.06 -3.09
N GLY A 540 -20.19 -1.03 -4.36
CA GLY A 540 -18.81 -0.84 -4.76
C GLY A 540 -18.53 0.60 -5.22
N ALA A 541 -17.45 1.19 -4.74
CA ALA A 541 -16.93 2.49 -5.18
C ALA A 541 -15.43 2.39 -5.49
N THR A 542 -14.97 3.18 -6.46
CA THR A 542 -13.60 3.11 -6.97
C THR A 542 -13.00 4.47 -7.24
N GLU A 543 -11.68 4.54 -7.19
CA GLU A 543 -10.86 5.74 -7.32
C GLU A 543 -10.98 6.42 -8.70
N PRO A 544 -11.34 7.72 -8.75
CA PRO A 544 -11.35 8.46 -10.02
C PRO A 544 -9.96 8.92 -10.49
N ARG A 545 -8.93 8.86 -9.63
CA ARG A 545 -7.54 9.27 -9.94
C ARG A 545 -6.70 8.13 -10.55
N LYS A 546 -7.29 6.94 -10.68
CA LYS A 546 -6.73 5.72 -11.27
C LYS A 546 -7.68 5.20 -12.36
N ASP A 547 -7.29 4.15 -13.05
CA ASP A 547 -8.16 3.44 -14.03
C ASP A 547 -9.23 2.58 -13.35
N GLY A 548 -9.47 2.77 -12.07
CA GLY A 548 -10.24 1.93 -11.20
C GLY A 548 -11.64 1.57 -11.69
N GLN A 549 -12.06 0.35 -11.39
CA GLN A 549 -13.41 -0.15 -11.67
C GLN A 549 -13.97 -0.92 -10.47
N ALA A 550 -15.26 -0.64 -10.17
CA ALA A 550 -16.11 -1.51 -9.36
C ALA A 550 -17.03 -2.31 -10.27
N VAL A 551 -17.10 -3.61 -10.08
CA VAL A 551 -17.94 -4.55 -10.86
C VAL A 551 -18.63 -5.52 -9.93
N GLY A 552 -19.89 -5.85 -10.24
CA GLY A 552 -20.68 -6.78 -9.44
C GLY A 552 -21.80 -7.45 -10.24
N PHE A 553 -22.47 -8.45 -9.63
CA PHE A 553 -23.60 -9.17 -10.23
C PHE A 553 -24.64 -9.58 -9.21
#